data_56a11e645cb2c58a43c10d0c677591c5
#
_entry.id   56a11e645cb2c58a43c10d0c677591c5
#
_cell.length_a   1.000
_cell.length_b   1.000
_cell.length_c   1.000
_cell.angle_alpha   90.00
_cell.angle_beta   90.00
_cell.angle_gamma   90.00
#
_symmetry.space_group_name_H-M   'P 1'
#
loop_
_entity.id
_entity.type
_entity.pdbx_description
1 polymer ?
#
loop_
_entity_poly.entity_id
_entity_poly.type
_entity_poly.pdbx_seq_one_letter_code
_entity_poly.pdbx_strand_id
1 'polypeptide(L)'
;MTEFEQRRRSVQTALAGDLPKASGRKADALLVSSPANVRYLTGYAGTNGMVLVTPSETHFFTDPRYALEAATSITCTVHIAKRPLIEDIGGMVKRRKLKKIGFEPAWLNLEQHQKLKEALPLGASLQPLAGVVENLRMTKSPAEVELIRKSVRANSEAYARTMRRVRLGIRERDVAAELDYQMRIQGAEKPAFDTIVASGERSALPHAQPTSRRLEENELLLIDMGACLDGYMSDMTRVAFLGTPNKRVRTLYNAVLEAQMAGIDAVRPGAAAARVDAAARQVLQRHGLDRQFVHSTGHGLGLEIHERPRIGKKDQTKLTAGMVITVEPGAYVDGFGGVRIEDTVLVTANGCEVLTPTTKEFIHL
;
A
#
# COMPACT_ATOMS: atom_id res chain seq x y z
N MET A 1 -9.21 -20.80 -16.39
CA MET A 1 -9.40 -19.34 -16.26
C MET A 1 -8.25 -18.82 -15.41
N THR A 2 -7.50 -17.86 -15.91
CA THR A 2 -6.41 -17.22 -15.17
C THR A 2 -6.98 -16.30 -14.06
N GLU A 3 -6.15 -15.96 -13.07
CA GLU A 3 -6.55 -15.02 -12.02
C GLU A 3 -6.92 -13.65 -12.59
N PHE A 4 -6.19 -13.15 -13.60
CA PHE A 4 -6.51 -11.90 -14.27
C PHE A 4 -7.88 -11.95 -14.99
N GLU A 5 -8.26 -13.06 -15.57
CA GLU A 5 -9.59 -13.25 -16.17
C GLU A 5 -10.69 -13.20 -15.09
N GLN A 6 -10.48 -13.84 -13.93
CA GLN A 6 -11.42 -13.78 -12.82
C GLN A 6 -11.61 -12.34 -12.32
N ARG A 7 -10.52 -11.59 -12.14
CA ARG A 7 -10.54 -10.18 -11.70
C ARG A 7 -11.31 -9.30 -12.68
N ARG A 8 -11.05 -9.46 -13.99
CA ARG A 8 -11.80 -8.73 -15.05
C ARG A 8 -13.28 -9.08 -15.03
N ARG A 9 -13.64 -10.36 -14.87
CA ARG A 9 -15.04 -10.79 -14.74
C ARG A 9 -15.73 -10.17 -13.53
N SER A 10 -15.05 -10.06 -12.40
CA SER A 10 -15.59 -9.39 -11.21
C SER A 10 -15.96 -7.92 -11.50
N VAL A 11 -15.10 -7.20 -12.25
CA VAL A 11 -15.42 -5.82 -12.70
C VAL A 11 -16.57 -5.82 -13.69
N GLN A 12 -16.61 -6.74 -14.66
CA GLN A 12 -17.69 -6.87 -15.62
C GLN A 12 -19.05 -7.13 -14.94
N THR A 13 -19.06 -8.03 -13.95
CA THR A 13 -20.26 -8.32 -13.15
C THR A 13 -20.73 -7.10 -12.35
N ALA A 14 -19.78 -6.37 -11.76
CA ALA A 14 -20.12 -5.12 -11.06
C ALA A 14 -20.74 -4.06 -12.00
N LEU A 15 -20.24 -3.96 -13.25
CA LEU A 15 -20.81 -3.05 -14.26
C LEU A 15 -22.20 -3.48 -14.75
N ALA A 16 -22.44 -4.80 -14.88
CA ALA A 16 -23.71 -5.34 -15.34
C ALA A 16 -24.81 -5.30 -14.26
N GLY A 17 -24.40 -5.35 -12.99
CA GLY A 17 -25.29 -5.40 -11.83
C GLY A 17 -25.27 -4.11 -11.00
N ASP A 18 -25.25 -4.30 -9.69
CA ASP A 18 -25.16 -3.18 -8.76
C ASP A 18 -23.69 -2.83 -8.50
N LEU A 19 -23.21 -1.76 -9.13
CA LEU A 19 -22.01 -1.09 -8.66
C LEU A 19 -22.12 -0.78 -7.16
N PRO A 20 -21.02 -0.78 -6.40
CA PRO A 20 -21.07 -0.50 -4.96
C PRO A 20 -21.98 0.68 -4.66
N LYS A 21 -22.91 0.52 -3.72
CA LYS A 21 -23.96 1.53 -3.37
C LYS A 21 -23.44 2.95 -3.18
N ALA A 22 -22.15 3.11 -2.91
CA ALA A 22 -21.46 4.40 -2.85
C ALA A 22 -21.47 5.19 -4.17
N SER A 23 -21.61 4.54 -5.34
CA SER A 23 -21.65 5.22 -6.65
C SER A 23 -23.07 5.55 -7.14
N GLY A 24 -24.06 4.75 -6.80
CA GLY A 24 -25.49 4.92 -7.20
C GLY A 24 -25.71 5.06 -8.72
N ARG A 25 -24.69 4.77 -9.54
CA ARG A 25 -24.67 5.13 -10.97
C ARG A 25 -24.40 3.89 -11.81
N LYS A 26 -25.14 3.74 -12.90
CA LYS A 26 -24.88 2.72 -13.93
C LYS A 26 -23.88 3.28 -14.94
N ALA A 27 -22.88 2.48 -15.31
CA ALA A 27 -21.94 2.80 -16.37
C ALA A 27 -21.92 1.69 -17.42
N ASP A 28 -21.75 2.07 -18.69
CA ASP A 28 -21.63 1.12 -19.81
C ASP A 28 -20.20 0.55 -19.91
N ALA A 29 -19.23 1.27 -19.35
CA ALA A 29 -17.83 0.85 -19.27
C ALA A 29 -17.13 1.56 -18.11
N LEU A 30 -16.03 0.96 -17.63
CA LEU A 30 -15.09 1.56 -16.68
C LEU A 30 -13.74 1.76 -17.38
N LEU A 31 -13.26 3.00 -17.43
CA LEU A 31 -11.89 3.31 -17.78
C LEU A 31 -11.01 3.22 -16.52
N VAL A 32 -10.08 2.28 -16.55
CA VAL A 32 -9.08 2.06 -15.50
C VAL A 32 -7.76 2.69 -15.94
N SER A 33 -7.26 3.64 -15.17
CA SER A 33 -6.05 4.43 -15.44
C SER A 33 -4.99 4.33 -14.33
N SER A 34 -5.38 3.87 -13.14
CA SER A 34 -4.44 3.58 -12.06
C SER A 34 -3.45 2.49 -12.46
N PRO A 35 -2.11 2.70 -12.40
CA PRO A 35 -1.13 1.68 -12.73
C PRO A 35 -1.32 0.39 -11.89
N ALA A 36 -1.65 0.52 -10.62
CA ALA A 36 -1.90 -0.60 -9.73
C ALA A 36 -3.15 -1.40 -10.17
N ASN A 37 -4.24 -0.71 -10.54
CA ASN A 37 -5.46 -1.34 -11.02
C ASN A 37 -5.28 -1.96 -12.41
N VAL A 38 -4.52 -1.31 -13.31
CA VAL A 38 -4.13 -1.89 -14.60
C VAL A 38 -3.33 -3.17 -14.38
N ARG A 39 -2.31 -3.15 -13.50
CA ARG A 39 -1.52 -4.35 -13.14
C ARG A 39 -2.40 -5.45 -12.53
N TYR A 40 -3.31 -5.09 -11.63
CA TYR A 40 -4.25 -6.04 -11.02
C TYR A 40 -5.11 -6.77 -12.04
N LEU A 41 -5.59 -6.07 -13.07
CA LEU A 41 -6.49 -6.63 -14.08
C LEU A 41 -5.78 -7.36 -15.22
N THR A 42 -4.49 -7.09 -15.46
CA THR A 42 -3.79 -7.51 -16.68
C THR A 42 -2.43 -8.16 -16.44
N GLY A 43 -1.81 -7.94 -15.29
CA GLY A 43 -0.41 -8.29 -15.02
C GLY A 43 0.60 -7.28 -15.58
N TYR A 44 0.18 -6.30 -16.37
CA TYR A 44 1.05 -5.32 -17.01
C TYR A 44 1.77 -4.41 -15.99
N ALA A 45 3.09 -4.34 -16.09
CA ALA A 45 3.96 -3.57 -15.21
C ALA A 45 4.57 -2.31 -15.84
N GLY A 46 4.27 -2.05 -17.12
CA GLY A 46 4.79 -0.88 -17.84
C GLY A 46 4.17 0.44 -17.38
N THR A 47 4.77 1.55 -17.80
CA THR A 47 4.41 2.90 -17.32
C THR A 47 3.31 3.59 -18.14
N ASN A 48 2.88 3.02 -19.26
CA ASN A 48 1.84 3.62 -20.11
C ASN A 48 0.84 2.55 -20.55
N GLY A 49 -0.24 2.43 -19.80
CA GLY A 49 -1.32 1.48 -20.07
C GLY A 49 -2.63 1.94 -19.46
N MET A 50 -3.74 1.67 -20.17
CA MET A 50 -5.10 1.88 -19.68
C MET A 50 -5.97 0.69 -20.05
N VAL A 51 -7.00 0.42 -19.25
CA VAL A 51 -7.96 -0.66 -19.53
C VAL A 51 -9.36 -0.09 -19.64
N LEU A 52 -10.07 -0.43 -20.70
CA LEU A 52 -11.51 -0.17 -20.80
C LEU A 52 -12.24 -1.49 -20.60
N VAL A 53 -13.00 -1.60 -19.52
CA VAL A 53 -13.82 -2.77 -19.18
C VAL A 53 -15.29 -2.44 -19.49
N THR A 54 -15.93 -3.26 -20.31
CA THR A 54 -17.38 -3.25 -20.51
C THR A 54 -18.00 -4.49 -19.84
N PRO A 55 -19.31 -4.64 -19.72
CA PRO A 55 -19.93 -5.84 -19.15
C PRO A 55 -19.56 -7.15 -19.87
N SER A 56 -19.10 -7.10 -21.14
CA SER A 56 -18.81 -8.28 -21.96
C SER A 56 -17.36 -8.40 -22.40
N GLU A 57 -16.60 -7.32 -22.43
CA GLU A 57 -15.27 -7.26 -23.04
C GLU A 57 -14.31 -6.46 -22.18
N THR A 58 -13.01 -6.73 -22.35
CA THR A 58 -11.92 -5.95 -21.76
C THR A 58 -10.89 -5.62 -22.82
N HIS A 59 -10.54 -4.35 -22.93
CA HIS A 59 -9.60 -3.80 -23.90
C HIS A 59 -8.45 -3.12 -23.16
N PHE A 60 -7.24 -3.57 -23.41
CA PHE A 60 -6.01 -2.96 -22.90
C PHE A 60 -5.41 -2.06 -24.00
N PHE A 61 -5.03 -0.85 -23.63
CA PHE A 61 -4.41 0.15 -24.52
C PHE A 61 -3.01 0.46 -24.03
N THR A 62 -2.04 0.42 -24.93
CA THR A 62 -0.67 0.85 -24.69
C THR A 62 -0.05 1.42 -25.96
N ASP A 63 1.16 1.93 -25.89
CA ASP A 63 1.88 2.49 -27.03
C ASP A 63 2.89 1.48 -27.65
N PRO A 64 3.49 1.80 -28.83
CA PRO A 64 4.39 0.88 -29.52
C PRO A 64 5.62 0.42 -28.73
N ARG A 65 6.07 1.15 -27.71
CA ARG A 65 7.22 0.77 -26.86
C ARG A 65 6.96 -0.52 -26.08
N TYR A 66 5.69 -0.80 -25.80
CA TYR A 66 5.24 -1.94 -25.00
C TYR A 66 4.54 -3.02 -25.84
N ALA A 67 4.55 -2.90 -27.18
CA ALA A 67 3.80 -3.81 -28.05
C ALA A 67 4.21 -5.27 -27.87
N LEU A 68 5.52 -5.55 -27.75
CA LEU A 68 6.04 -6.90 -27.58
C LEU A 68 5.64 -7.51 -26.23
N GLU A 69 5.82 -6.75 -25.15
CA GLU A 69 5.42 -7.16 -23.80
C GLU A 69 3.91 -7.43 -23.72
N ALA A 70 3.11 -6.52 -24.23
CA ALA A 70 1.66 -6.66 -24.23
C ALA A 70 1.19 -7.89 -25.04
N ALA A 71 1.81 -8.18 -26.18
CA ALA A 71 1.46 -9.34 -27.01
C ALA A 71 1.75 -10.69 -26.31
N THR A 72 2.73 -10.75 -25.41
CA THR A 72 3.16 -11.98 -24.75
C THR A 72 2.51 -12.20 -23.39
N SER A 73 2.17 -11.10 -22.67
CA SER A 73 1.73 -11.17 -21.27
C SER A 73 0.24 -10.88 -21.06
N ILE A 74 -0.40 -10.12 -21.96
CA ILE A 74 -1.79 -9.70 -21.77
C ILE A 74 -2.78 -10.70 -22.37
N THR A 75 -3.75 -11.14 -21.57
CA THR A 75 -4.75 -12.14 -21.95
C THR A 75 -6.13 -11.55 -22.30
N CYS A 76 -6.22 -10.26 -22.60
CA CYS A 76 -7.41 -9.58 -23.14
C CYS A 76 -7.07 -8.90 -24.47
N THR A 77 -8.05 -8.25 -25.12
CA THR A 77 -7.82 -7.58 -26.40
C THR A 77 -6.86 -6.40 -26.24
N VAL A 78 -5.71 -6.47 -26.93
CA VAL A 78 -4.65 -5.45 -26.89
C VAL A 78 -4.83 -4.47 -28.06
N HIS A 79 -4.69 -3.18 -27.78
CA HIS A 79 -4.68 -2.08 -28.73
C HIS A 79 -3.36 -1.31 -28.62
N ILE A 80 -2.57 -1.35 -29.69
CA ILE A 80 -1.34 -0.54 -29.79
C ILE A 80 -1.71 0.80 -30.39
N ALA A 81 -1.78 1.81 -29.56
CA ALA A 81 -2.21 3.16 -29.92
C ALA A 81 -1.14 3.87 -30.77
N LYS A 82 -1.56 4.48 -31.87
CA LYS A 82 -0.72 5.34 -32.71
C LYS A 82 -0.84 6.83 -32.35
N ARG A 83 -1.75 7.14 -31.42
CA ARG A 83 -2.08 8.48 -30.90
C ARG A 83 -2.11 8.40 -29.37
N PRO A 84 -2.27 9.51 -28.64
CA PRO A 84 -2.50 9.47 -27.21
C PRO A 84 -3.59 8.46 -26.83
N LEU A 85 -3.38 7.63 -25.80
CA LEU A 85 -4.29 6.52 -25.42
C LEU A 85 -5.75 7.01 -25.27
N ILE A 86 -5.93 8.20 -24.71
CA ILE A 86 -7.25 8.84 -24.49
C ILE A 86 -8.03 9.01 -25.79
N GLU A 87 -7.37 9.38 -26.89
CA GLU A 87 -8.01 9.56 -28.19
C GLU A 87 -8.47 8.22 -28.79
N ASP A 88 -7.61 7.20 -28.71
CA ASP A 88 -7.96 5.86 -29.21
C ASP A 88 -9.09 5.23 -28.38
N ILE A 89 -9.11 5.46 -27.05
CA ILE A 89 -10.20 5.08 -26.16
C ILE A 89 -11.50 5.82 -26.56
N GLY A 90 -11.46 7.14 -26.78
CA GLY A 90 -12.61 7.91 -27.25
C GLY A 90 -13.15 7.39 -28.59
N GLY A 91 -12.26 7.04 -29.52
CA GLY A 91 -12.61 6.39 -30.79
C GLY A 91 -13.31 5.03 -30.58
N MET A 92 -12.89 4.24 -29.60
CA MET A 92 -13.56 2.97 -29.25
C MET A 92 -14.94 3.23 -28.64
N VAL A 93 -15.06 4.14 -27.69
CA VAL A 93 -16.34 4.56 -27.09
C VAL A 93 -17.36 4.92 -28.18
N LYS A 94 -16.92 5.68 -29.19
CA LYS A 94 -17.75 6.05 -30.34
C LYS A 94 -18.17 4.82 -31.16
N ARG A 95 -17.23 3.94 -31.54
CA ARG A 95 -17.53 2.73 -32.33
C ARG A 95 -18.49 1.78 -31.61
N ARG A 96 -18.34 1.64 -30.28
CA ARG A 96 -19.18 0.75 -29.45
C ARG A 96 -20.47 1.42 -28.98
N LYS A 97 -20.70 2.70 -29.32
CA LYS A 97 -21.89 3.49 -28.95
C LYS A 97 -22.13 3.54 -27.44
N LEU A 98 -21.04 3.53 -26.64
CA LEU A 98 -21.14 3.63 -25.18
C LEU A 98 -21.53 5.05 -24.78
N LYS A 99 -22.40 5.19 -23.78
CA LYS A 99 -22.98 6.48 -23.37
C LYS A 99 -22.49 6.95 -22.00
N LYS A 100 -22.26 6.03 -21.06
CA LYS A 100 -21.87 6.35 -19.69
C LYS A 100 -20.54 5.69 -19.39
N ILE A 101 -19.47 6.47 -19.32
CA ILE A 101 -18.12 5.98 -19.09
C ILE A 101 -17.73 6.30 -17.65
N GLY A 102 -17.60 5.26 -16.83
CA GLY A 102 -16.99 5.36 -15.51
C GLY A 102 -15.49 5.63 -15.64
N PHE A 103 -14.94 6.39 -14.71
CA PHE A 103 -13.49 6.61 -14.61
C PHE A 103 -13.04 6.70 -13.16
N GLU A 104 -11.77 6.47 -12.91
CA GLU A 104 -11.13 6.56 -11.58
C GLU A 104 -10.77 8.02 -11.26
N PRO A 105 -11.53 8.70 -10.37
CA PRO A 105 -11.34 10.14 -10.15
C PRO A 105 -10.04 10.50 -9.42
N ALA A 106 -9.42 9.56 -8.74
CA ALA A 106 -8.14 9.76 -8.07
C ALA A 106 -6.92 9.67 -9.02
N TRP A 107 -7.09 9.12 -10.23
CA TRP A 107 -5.99 8.80 -11.14
C TRP A 107 -6.06 9.53 -12.47
N LEU A 108 -7.25 9.78 -13.00
CA LEU A 108 -7.39 10.55 -14.21
C LEU A 108 -7.22 12.04 -13.89
N ASN A 109 -6.10 12.64 -14.30
CA ASN A 109 -5.87 14.06 -14.05
C ASN A 109 -6.80 14.95 -14.87
N LEU A 110 -6.89 16.23 -14.53
CA LEU A 110 -7.83 17.16 -15.16
C LEU A 110 -7.62 17.31 -16.68
N GLU A 111 -6.38 17.35 -17.14
CA GLU A 111 -6.04 17.43 -18.56
C GLU A 111 -6.53 16.19 -19.32
N GLN A 112 -6.24 15.01 -18.77
CA GLN A 112 -6.70 13.73 -19.33
C GLN A 112 -8.22 13.64 -19.34
N HIS A 113 -8.88 14.09 -18.26
CA HIS A 113 -10.33 14.13 -18.19
C HIS A 113 -10.94 15.06 -19.27
N GLN A 114 -10.36 16.24 -19.49
CA GLN A 114 -10.80 17.17 -20.53
C GLN A 114 -10.61 16.57 -21.94
N LYS A 115 -9.43 16.04 -22.23
CA LYS A 115 -9.14 15.37 -23.51
C LYS A 115 -10.08 14.19 -23.77
N LEU A 116 -10.36 13.39 -22.74
CA LEU A 116 -11.31 12.28 -22.84
C LEU A 116 -12.72 12.82 -23.15
N LYS A 117 -13.17 13.86 -22.44
CA LYS A 117 -14.47 14.49 -22.69
C LYS A 117 -14.62 15.02 -24.11
N GLU A 118 -13.57 15.63 -24.65
CA GLU A 118 -13.53 16.11 -26.02
C GLU A 118 -13.53 14.98 -27.07
N ALA A 119 -12.88 13.85 -26.75
CA ALA A 119 -12.84 12.67 -27.61
C ALA A 119 -14.14 11.84 -27.61
N LEU A 120 -15.05 12.09 -26.64
CA LEU A 120 -16.31 11.37 -26.57
C LEU A 120 -17.32 11.82 -27.64
N PRO A 121 -18.17 10.89 -28.13
CA PRO A 121 -19.26 11.25 -29.01
C PRO A 121 -20.33 12.09 -28.30
N LEU A 122 -21.09 12.88 -29.04
CA LEU A 122 -22.25 13.59 -28.52
C LEU A 122 -23.21 12.65 -27.80
N GLY A 123 -23.66 13.05 -26.60
CA GLY A 123 -24.55 12.26 -25.77
C GLY A 123 -23.83 11.24 -24.86
N ALA A 124 -22.51 11.07 -24.97
CA ALA A 124 -21.74 10.33 -23.97
C ALA A 124 -21.34 11.22 -22.79
N SER A 125 -21.20 10.62 -21.62
CA SER A 125 -20.87 11.32 -20.37
C SER A 125 -19.85 10.57 -19.56
N LEU A 126 -19.01 11.30 -18.81
CA LEU A 126 -18.05 10.77 -17.85
C LEU A 126 -18.70 10.73 -16.45
N GLN A 127 -18.48 9.65 -15.73
CA GLN A 127 -19.00 9.45 -14.36
C GLN A 127 -17.87 9.00 -13.45
N PRO A 128 -17.58 9.73 -12.34
CA PRO A 128 -16.58 9.28 -11.38
C PRO A 128 -17.08 8.00 -10.67
N LEU A 129 -16.30 6.94 -10.75
CA LEU A 129 -16.54 5.65 -10.11
C LEU A 129 -15.31 5.28 -9.26
N ALA A 130 -15.34 5.67 -7.99
CA ALA A 130 -14.26 5.35 -7.05
C ALA A 130 -14.45 3.96 -6.44
N GLY A 131 -13.35 3.27 -6.19
CA GLY A 131 -13.32 2.06 -5.37
C GLY A 131 -13.79 0.78 -6.06
N VAL A 132 -14.05 0.78 -7.37
CA VAL A 132 -14.53 -0.43 -8.07
C VAL A 132 -13.47 -1.53 -8.05
N VAL A 133 -12.25 -1.23 -8.46
CA VAL A 133 -11.13 -2.18 -8.48
C VAL A 133 -10.46 -2.26 -7.11
N GLU A 134 -10.32 -1.15 -6.42
CA GLU A 134 -9.71 -1.09 -5.09
C GLU A 134 -10.45 -1.95 -4.05
N ASN A 135 -11.78 -2.06 -4.14
CA ASN A 135 -12.55 -2.95 -3.26
C ASN A 135 -12.26 -4.44 -3.54
N LEU A 136 -11.98 -4.82 -4.80
CA LEU A 136 -11.56 -6.18 -5.12
C LEU A 136 -10.16 -6.46 -4.59
N ARG A 137 -9.25 -5.49 -4.67
CA ARG A 137 -7.88 -5.59 -4.18
C ARG A 137 -7.76 -5.70 -2.65
N MET A 138 -8.79 -5.27 -1.89
CA MET A 138 -8.74 -5.40 -0.43
C MET A 138 -8.50 -6.83 0.03
N THR A 139 -9.15 -7.81 -0.62
CA THR A 139 -9.00 -9.23 -0.27
C THR A 139 -8.02 -9.87 -1.25
N LYS A 140 -6.88 -10.29 -0.76
CA LYS A 140 -5.81 -10.90 -1.53
C LYS A 140 -6.10 -12.37 -1.80
N SER A 141 -5.80 -12.82 -3.00
CA SER A 141 -5.75 -14.25 -3.31
C SER A 141 -4.58 -14.93 -2.59
N PRO A 142 -4.57 -16.27 -2.48
CA PRO A 142 -3.41 -16.98 -1.94
C PRO A 142 -2.10 -16.68 -2.69
N ALA A 143 -2.15 -16.48 -4.00
CA ALA A 143 -0.98 -16.12 -4.81
C ALA A 143 -0.47 -14.71 -4.47
N GLU A 144 -1.37 -13.73 -4.31
CA GLU A 144 -1.01 -12.37 -3.89
C GLU A 144 -0.42 -12.35 -2.48
N VAL A 145 -0.98 -13.14 -1.55
CA VAL A 145 -0.42 -13.27 -0.19
C VAL A 145 1.01 -13.82 -0.24
N GLU A 146 1.29 -14.80 -1.10
CA GLU A 146 2.65 -15.34 -1.22
C GLU A 146 3.63 -14.31 -1.81
N LEU A 147 3.21 -13.45 -2.74
CA LEU A 147 4.03 -12.35 -3.23
C LEU A 147 4.33 -11.32 -2.13
N ILE A 148 3.33 -10.97 -1.31
CA ILE A 148 3.53 -10.11 -0.13
C ILE A 148 4.49 -10.77 0.86
N ARG A 149 4.37 -12.08 1.13
CA ARG A 149 5.32 -12.80 1.99
C ARG A 149 6.76 -12.73 1.49
N LYS A 150 6.97 -12.86 0.18
CA LYS A 150 8.29 -12.72 -0.44
C LYS A 150 8.83 -11.31 -0.24
N SER A 151 8.00 -10.28 -0.47
CA SER A 151 8.36 -8.88 -0.24
C SER A 151 8.73 -8.62 1.22
N VAL A 152 7.93 -9.10 2.18
CA VAL A 152 8.20 -8.99 3.62
C VAL A 152 9.51 -9.69 4.00
N ARG A 153 9.80 -10.89 3.46
CA ARG A 153 11.07 -11.59 3.70
C ARG A 153 12.26 -10.80 3.16
N ALA A 154 12.16 -10.28 1.95
CA ALA A 154 13.21 -9.45 1.35
C ALA A 154 13.50 -8.20 2.17
N ASN A 155 12.44 -7.53 2.64
CA ASN A 155 12.53 -6.36 3.52
C ASN A 155 13.20 -6.70 4.85
N SER A 156 12.79 -7.78 5.51
CA SER A 156 13.33 -8.23 6.81
C SER A 156 14.80 -8.64 6.71
N GLU A 157 15.21 -9.32 5.64
CA GLU A 157 16.61 -9.68 5.42
C GLU A 157 17.46 -8.44 5.11
N ALA A 158 16.94 -7.47 4.34
CA ALA A 158 17.61 -6.20 4.08
C ALA A 158 17.86 -5.43 5.41
N TYR A 159 16.86 -5.37 6.28
CA TYR A 159 16.99 -4.80 7.62
C TYR A 159 18.09 -5.50 8.42
N ALA A 160 18.03 -6.83 8.54
CA ALA A 160 18.98 -7.60 9.32
C ALA A 160 20.44 -7.41 8.85
N ARG A 161 20.67 -7.35 7.54
CA ARG A 161 22.01 -7.10 6.95
C ARG A 161 22.50 -5.68 7.23
N THR A 162 21.62 -4.70 7.10
CA THR A 162 21.95 -3.30 7.36
C THR A 162 22.27 -3.07 8.82
N MET A 163 21.49 -3.64 9.76
CA MET A 163 21.72 -3.46 11.19
C MET A 163 23.11 -3.93 11.66
N ARG A 164 23.71 -4.92 11.00
CA ARG A 164 25.09 -5.37 11.27
C ARG A 164 26.15 -4.32 10.90
N ARG A 165 25.79 -3.29 10.13
CA ARG A 165 26.68 -2.22 9.65
C ARG A 165 26.41 -0.88 10.33
N VAL A 166 25.30 -0.76 11.03
CA VAL A 166 24.97 0.44 11.81
C VAL A 166 25.98 0.61 12.93
N ARG A 167 26.53 1.81 13.06
CA ARG A 167 27.49 2.19 14.07
C ARG A 167 27.42 3.68 14.36
N LEU A 168 27.97 4.11 15.47
CA LEU A 168 28.09 5.53 15.80
C LEU A 168 28.82 6.31 14.70
N GLY A 169 28.34 7.52 14.43
CA GLY A 169 28.91 8.42 13.42
C GLY A 169 28.49 8.19 11.97
N ILE A 170 27.81 7.06 11.64
CA ILE A 170 27.16 6.90 10.32
C ILE A 170 26.00 7.90 10.19
N ARG A 171 25.69 8.35 8.97
CA ARG A 171 24.58 9.30 8.77
C ARG A 171 23.26 8.58 8.55
N GLU A 172 22.13 9.21 8.93
CA GLU A 172 20.79 8.68 8.65
C GLU A 172 20.61 8.29 7.17
N ARG A 173 21.04 9.18 6.24
CA ARG A 173 20.93 8.92 4.80
C ARG A 173 21.84 7.78 4.31
N ASP A 174 22.96 7.52 4.97
CA ASP A 174 23.85 6.42 4.60
C ASP A 174 23.24 5.08 5.03
N VAL A 175 22.52 5.06 6.17
CA VAL A 175 21.73 3.90 6.61
C VAL A 175 20.56 3.65 5.65
N ALA A 176 19.81 4.70 5.25
CA ALA A 176 18.71 4.57 4.29
C ALA A 176 19.22 4.02 2.93
N ALA A 177 20.31 4.56 2.41
CA ALA A 177 20.92 4.08 1.16
C ALA A 177 21.36 2.61 1.24
N GLU A 178 21.90 2.18 2.39
CA GLU A 178 22.25 0.77 2.62
C GLU A 178 21.00 -0.12 2.66
N LEU A 179 19.92 0.30 3.32
CA LEU A 179 18.64 -0.42 3.33
C LEU A 179 18.10 -0.60 1.92
N ASP A 180 18.05 0.47 1.12
CA ASP A 180 17.57 0.44 -0.26
C ASP A 180 18.43 -0.49 -1.14
N TYR A 181 19.75 -0.43 -0.98
CA TYR A 181 20.70 -1.33 -1.65
C TYR A 181 20.43 -2.79 -1.27
N GLN A 182 20.29 -3.08 0.03
CA GLN A 182 20.06 -4.44 0.49
C GLN A 182 18.70 -4.97 0.03
N MET A 183 17.64 -4.16 -0.01
CA MET A 183 16.35 -4.58 -0.58
C MET A 183 16.49 -5.01 -2.05
N ARG A 184 17.24 -4.28 -2.87
CA ARG A 184 17.51 -4.64 -4.27
C ARG A 184 18.33 -5.92 -4.39
N ILE A 185 19.31 -6.16 -3.53
CA ILE A 185 20.08 -7.42 -3.48
C ILE A 185 19.17 -8.60 -3.11
N GLN A 186 18.10 -8.38 -2.34
CA GLN A 186 17.11 -9.42 -2.02
C GLN A 186 16.05 -9.60 -3.12
N GLY A 187 16.18 -8.92 -4.26
CA GLY A 187 15.29 -9.06 -5.41
C GLY A 187 14.16 -8.04 -5.51
N ALA A 188 14.11 -7.04 -4.62
CA ALA A 188 13.12 -5.98 -4.74
C ALA A 188 13.36 -5.12 -5.99
N GLU A 189 12.29 -4.75 -6.69
CA GLU A 189 12.31 -3.83 -7.83
C GLU A 189 12.74 -2.42 -7.38
N LYS A 190 12.27 -2.01 -6.21
CA LYS A 190 12.50 -0.70 -5.58
C LYS A 190 12.04 -0.72 -4.13
N PRO A 191 12.37 0.29 -3.31
CA PRO A 191 11.64 0.57 -2.08
C PRO A 191 10.14 0.78 -2.36
N ALA A 192 9.29 0.37 -1.43
CA ALA A 192 7.83 0.58 -1.51
C ALA A 192 7.47 2.07 -1.34
N PHE A 193 8.26 2.77 -0.55
CA PHE A 193 8.19 4.21 -0.27
C PHE A 193 9.58 4.73 0.10
N ASP A 194 9.72 6.04 0.27
CA ASP A 194 10.98 6.64 0.70
C ASP A 194 11.35 6.16 2.11
N THR A 195 12.44 5.41 2.24
CA THR A 195 12.90 4.82 3.49
C THR A 195 13.12 5.88 4.57
N ILE A 196 12.48 5.72 5.72
CA ILE A 196 12.62 6.63 6.86
C ILE A 196 13.73 6.11 7.77
N VAL A 197 14.68 6.97 8.08
CA VAL A 197 15.70 6.76 9.12
C VAL A 197 15.78 8.04 9.94
N ALA A 198 15.39 7.95 11.21
CA ALA A 198 15.35 9.09 12.11
C ALA A 198 15.99 8.75 13.45
N SER A 199 16.95 9.58 13.87
CA SER A 199 17.74 9.36 15.08
C SER A 199 17.52 10.45 16.12
N GLY A 200 17.65 10.09 17.41
CA GLY A 200 17.48 10.99 18.54
C GLY A 200 16.10 11.67 18.56
N GLU A 201 16.07 12.98 18.80
CA GLU A 201 14.84 13.77 18.81
C GLU A 201 14.08 13.73 17.48
N ARG A 202 14.78 13.53 16.36
CA ARG A 202 14.15 13.45 15.05
C ARG A 202 13.24 12.22 14.90
N SER A 203 13.43 11.17 15.70
CA SER A 203 12.52 10.03 15.74
C SER A 203 11.10 10.40 16.19
N ALA A 204 10.92 11.58 16.79
CA ALA A 204 9.60 12.15 17.09
C ALA A 204 8.85 12.71 15.87
N LEU A 205 9.47 12.73 14.69
CA LEU A 205 8.83 13.11 13.42
C LEU A 205 8.33 11.85 12.71
N PRO A 206 7.01 11.60 12.61
CA PRO A 206 6.48 10.34 12.05
C PRO A 206 6.94 10.05 10.60
N HIS A 207 7.13 11.11 9.80
CA HIS A 207 7.54 11.03 8.39
C HIS A 207 8.87 11.76 8.15
N ALA A 208 9.85 11.53 9.05
CA ALA A 208 11.16 12.15 8.94
C ALA A 208 11.90 11.67 7.69
N GLN A 209 12.42 12.61 6.89
CA GLN A 209 13.33 12.27 5.81
C GLN A 209 14.76 12.07 6.35
N PRO A 210 15.52 11.04 5.87
CA PRO A 210 16.89 10.82 6.27
C PRO A 210 17.80 12.02 5.94
N THR A 211 18.60 12.47 6.92
CA THR A 211 19.45 13.65 6.77
C THR A 211 20.94 13.31 6.81
N SER A 212 21.78 14.36 6.79
CA SER A 212 23.21 14.23 7.04
C SER A 212 23.57 14.11 8.53
N ARG A 213 22.57 14.10 9.43
CA ARG A 213 22.80 13.90 10.86
C ARG A 213 23.52 12.58 11.10
N ARG A 214 24.53 12.60 11.96
CA ARG A 214 25.27 11.42 12.37
C ARG A 214 24.59 10.78 13.58
N LEU A 215 24.57 9.46 13.60
CA LEU A 215 24.09 8.70 14.76
C LEU A 215 25.02 8.93 15.95
N GLU A 216 24.44 9.22 17.11
CA GLU A 216 25.13 9.51 18.35
C GLU A 216 24.80 8.44 19.40
N GLU A 217 25.59 8.40 20.47
CA GLU A 217 25.35 7.51 21.58
C GLU A 217 24.13 7.95 22.42
N ASN A 218 23.46 6.99 23.03
CA ASN A 218 22.31 7.19 23.93
C ASN A 218 21.06 7.77 23.24
N GLU A 219 20.80 7.38 21.99
CA GLU A 219 19.63 7.83 21.26
C GLU A 219 18.83 6.70 20.58
N LEU A 220 17.55 7.00 20.31
CA LEU A 220 16.66 6.14 19.52
C LEU A 220 17.07 6.22 18.04
N LEU A 221 16.96 5.08 17.34
CA LEU A 221 17.06 4.98 15.89
C LEU A 221 15.77 4.32 15.37
N LEU A 222 14.87 5.11 14.81
CA LEU A 222 13.66 4.64 14.15
C LEU A 222 13.96 4.40 12.68
N ILE A 223 13.64 3.21 12.20
CA ILE A 223 13.74 2.80 10.80
C ILE A 223 12.37 2.31 10.35
N ASP A 224 11.84 2.91 9.29
CA ASP A 224 10.60 2.51 8.63
C ASP A 224 10.91 2.29 7.14
N MET A 225 10.64 1.08 6.67
CA MET A 225 11.07 0.62 5.36
C MET A 225 10.13 -0.44 4.78
N GLY A 226 10.03 -0.44 3.48
CA GLY A 226 9.24 -1.40 2.73
C GLY A 226 9.87 -1.74 1.39
N ALA A 227 9.79 -3.00 0.97
CA ALA A 227 10.21 -3.47 -0.34
C ALA A 227 9.04 -3.58 -1.30
N CYS A 228 9.30 -3.40 -2.60
CA CYS A 228 8.37 -3.73 -3.68
C CYS A 228 8.97 -4.89 -4.47
N LEU A 229 8.31 -6.06 -4.44
CA LEU A 229 8.75 -7.26 -5.12
C LEU A 229 7.59 -7.83 -5.96
N ASP A 230 7.81 -8.02 -7.27
CA ASP A 230 6.77 -8.40 -8.23
C ASP A 230 5.52 -7.48 -8.15
N GLY A 231 5.75 -6.18 -7.82
CA GLY A 231 4.73 -5.15 -7.63
C GLY A 231 4.01 -5.16 -6.30
N TYR A 232 4.20 -6.20 -5.48
CA TYR A 232 3.59 -6.26 -4.14
C TYR A 232 4.52 -5.67 -3.09
N MET A 233 3.94 -4.85 -2.23
CA MET A 233 4.66 -4.07 -1.24
C MET A 233 4.68 -4.77 0.11
N SER A 234 5.69 -4.46 0.90
CA SER A 234 5.80 -4.78 2.33
C SER A 234 6.01 -3.51 3.12
N ASP A 235 5.78 -3.58 4.41
CA ASP A 235 5.90 -2.48 5.35
C ASP A 235 6.36 -2.97 6.71
N MET A 236 7.32 -2.26 7.33
CA MET A 236 7.84 -2.59 8.64
C MET A 236 8.55 -1.41 9.28
N THR A 237 8.16 -1.07 10.50
CA THR A 237 8.91 -0.15 11.36
C THR A 237 9.55 -0.89 12.53
N ARG A 238 10.82 -0.59 12.80
CA ARG A 238 11.56 -1.03 13.98
C ARG A 238 12.33 0.13 14.60
N VAL A 239 12.55 0.00 15.90
CA VAL A 239 13.36 0.97 16.65
C VAL A 239 14.49 0.24 17.36
N ALA A 240 15.71 0.76 17.22
CA ALA A 240 16.88 0.35 17.98
C ALA A 240 17.31 1.49 18.91
N PHE A 241 18.20 1.19 19.84
CA PHE A 241 18.84 2.17 20.71
C PHE A 241 20.36 2.06 20.61
N LEU A 242 21.00 3.20 20.40
CA LEU A 242 22.45 3.30 20.31
C LEU A 242 23.03 3.47 21.72
N GLY A 243 23.51 2.37 22.32
CA GLY A 243 23.99 2.34 23.69
C GLY A 243 23.03 1.68 24.67
N THR A 244 23.00 2.11 25.94
CA THR A 244 22.16 1.52 26.99
C THR A 244 20.92 2.37 27.27
N PRO A 245 19.70 1.91 26.92
CA PRO A 245 18.48 2.70 27.11
C PRO A 245 18.16 2.89 28.60
N ASN A 246 17.86 4.14 28.96
CA ASN A 246 17.41 4.49 30.30
C ASN A 246 15.94 4.06 30.54
N LYS A 247 15.48 4.23 31.77
CA LYS A 247 14.11 3.84 32.18
C LYS A 247 13.02 4.51 31.34
N ARG A 248 13.18 5.79 31.00
CA ARG A 248 12.19 6.56 30.21
C ARG A 248 12.04 6.01 28.81
N VAL A 249 13.15 5.70 28.14
CA VAL A 249 13.18 5.09 26.81
C VAL A 249 12.52 3.70 26.83
N ARG A 250 12.88 2.86 27.81
CA ARG A 250 12.26 1.51 27.95
C ARG A 250 10.76 1.59 28.20
N THR A 251 10.31 2.55 29.02
CA THR A 251 8.89 2.75 29.29
C THR A 251 8.14 3.14 28.03
N LEU A 252 8.68 4.07 27.22
CA LEU A 252 8.07 4.47 25.95
C LEU A 252 8.01 3.30 24.96
N TYR A 253 9.12 2.57 24.78
CA TYR A 253 9.18 1.41 23.90
C TYR A 253 8.15 0.34 24.29
N ASN A 254 8.11 -0.03 25.56
CA ASN A 254 7.21 -1.07 26.07
C ASN A 254 5.73 -0.67 25.93
N ALA A 255 5.39 0.60 26.14
CA ALA A 255 4.03 1.09 25.96
C ALA A 255 3.56 0.98 24.50
N VAL A 256 4.44 1.29 23.53
CA VAL A 256 4.14 1.16 22.10
C VAL A 256 4.08 -0.32 21.70
N LEU A 257 4.97 -1.15 22.21
CA LEU A 257 4.96 -2.60 21.96
C LEU A 257 3.66 -3.23 22.48
N GLU A 258 3.24 -2.90 23.72
CA GLU A 258 1.97 -3.38 24.29
C GLU A 258 0.78 -2.94 23.43
N ALA A 259 0.80 -1.69 22.95
CA ALA A 259 -0.24 -1.17 22.06
C ALA A 259 -0.29 -1.90 20.71
N GLN A 260 0.87 -2.21 20.14
CA GLN A 260 0.98 -2.93 18.87
C GLN A 260 0.48 -4.38 19.02
N MET A 261 0.82 -5.05 20.08
CA MET A 261 0.33 -6.39 20.38
C MET A 261 -1.18 -6.41 20.60
N ALA A 262 -1.73 -5.44 21.36
CA ALA A 262 -3.17 -5.31 21.55
C ALA A 262 -3.91 -5.02 20.23
N GLY A 263 -3.32 -4.25 19.33
CA GLY A 263 -3.82 -4.04 17.98
C GLY A 263 -3.89 -5.35 17.20
N ILE A 264 -2.81 -6.15 17.18
CA ILE A 264 -2.75 -7.45 16.51
C ILE A 264 -3.79 -8.42 17.09
N ASP A 265 -3.91 -8.50 18.41
CA ASP A 265 -4.87 -9.39 19.08
C ASP A 265 -6.34 -9.05 18.74
N ALA A 266 -6.61 -7.81 18.35
CA ALA A 266 -7.92 -7.37 17.90
C ALA A 266 -8.21 -7.71 16.42
N VAL A 267 -7.20 -8.12 15.64
CA VAL A 267 -7.36 -8.48 14.21
C VAL A 267 -8.00 -9.86 14.08
N ARG A 268 -9.24 -9.88 13.56
CA ARG A 268 -9.96 -11.13 13.26
C ARG A 268 -11.07 -10.88 12.25
N PRO A 269 -11.53 -11.89 11.51
CA PRO A 269 -12.65 -11.72 10.59
C PRO A 269 -13.88 -11.22 11.31
N GLY A 270 -14.61 -10.29 10.68
CA GLY A 270 -15.79 -9.64 11.25
C GLY A 270 -15.52 -8.44 12.17
N ALA A 271 -14.28 -8.26 12.66
CA ALA A 271 -13.92 -7.06 13.41
C ALA A 271 -14.00 -5.82 12.51
N ALA A 272 -14.49 -4.71 13.04
CA ALA A 272 -14.36 -3.42 12.34
C ALA A 272 -12.91 -2.92 12.43
N ALA A 273 -12.40 -2.31 11.36
CA ALA A 273 -11.07 -1.70 11.34
C ALA A 273 -10.86 -0.70 12.50
N ALA A 274 -11.89 0.10 12.82
CA ALA A 274 -11.89 1.00 13.97
C ALA A 274 -11.70 0.30 15.33
N ARG A 275 -12.06 -0.99 15.45
CA ARG A 275 -11.85 -1.76 16.69
C ARG A 275 -10.37 -2.07 16.91
N VAL A 276 -9.64 -2.37 15.86
CA VAL A 276 -8.19 -2.59 15.91
C VAL A 276 -7.47 -1.31 16.34
N ASP A 277 -7.84 -0.18 15.73
CA ASP A 277 -7.31 1.15 16.13
C ASP A 277 -7.64 1.48 17.59
N ALA A 278 -8.88 1.22 18.03
CA ALA A 278 -9.30 1.47 19.40
C ALA A 278 -8.50 0.64 20.42
N ALA A 279 -8.17 -0.62 20.12
CA ALA A 279 -7.41 -1.49 21.00
C ALA A 279 -6.00 -0.92 21.26
N ALA A 280 -5.29 -0.51 20.20
CA ALA A 280 -3.96 0.11 20.34
C ALA A 280 -4.02 1.45 21.09
N ARG A 281 -5.01 2.32 20.76
CA ARG A 281 -5.17 3.62 21.42
C ARG A 281 -5.49 3.52 22.90
N GLN A 282 -6.31 2.56 23.31
CA GLN A 282 -6.65 2.36 24.71
C GLN A 282 -5.41 1.99 25.54
N VAL A 283 -4.48 1.21 24.97
CA VAL A 283 -3.20 0.92 25.64
C VAL A 283 -2.40 2.21 25.82
N LEU A 284 -2.17 2.96 24.75
CA LEU A 284 -1.40 4.20 24.82
C LEU A 284 -2.06 5.22 25.76
N GLN A 285 -3.39 5.27 25.83
CA GLN A 285 -4.11 6.12 26.79
C GLN A 285 -3.83 5.72 28.25
N ARG A 286 -3.80 4.42 28.57
CA ARG A 286 -3.42 3.95 29.91
C ARG A 286 -2.00 4.36 30.32
N HIS A 287 -1.10 4.49 29.36
CA HIS A 287 0.26 4.99 29.55
C HIS A 287 0.38 6.53 29.49
N GLY A 288 -0.74 7.28 29.33
CA GLY A 288 -0.73 8.73 29.20
C GLY A 288 -0.13 9.26 27.90
N LEU A 289 -0.12 8.40 26.84
CA LEU A 289 0.46 8.68 25.52
C LEU A 289 -0.58 8.88 24.40
N ASP A 290 -1.84 9.10 24.75
CA ASP A 290 -2.93 9.27 23.79
C ASP A 290 -2.75 10.48 22.85
N ARG A 291 -2.17 11.56 23.35
CA ARG A 291 -1.88 12.78 22.58
C ARG A 291 -0.67 12.63 21.67
N GLN A 292 0.25 11.73 21.99
CA GLN A 292 1.45 11.44 21.23
C GLN A 292 1.20 10.49 20.06
N PHE A 293 0.01 9.85 19.99
CA PHE A 293 -0.37 8.99 18.88
C PHE A 293 -1.26 9.72 17.88
N VAL A 294 -0.66 10.30 16.85
CA VAL A 294 -1.26 11.32 15.96
C VAL A 294 -1.77 10.78 14.62
N HIS A 295 -1.55 9.50 14.29
CA HIS A 295 -1.98 8.90 13.04
C HIS A 295 -2.92 7.69 13.24
N SER A 296 -3.33 7.01 12.17
CA SER A 296 -4.08 5.75 12.20
C SER A 296 -3.17 4.60 12.64
N THR A 297 -3.77 3.55 13.20
CA THR A 297 -3.03 2.35 13.61
C THR A 297 -2.52 1.53 12.43
N GLY A 298 -2.96 1.83 11.18
CA GLY A 298 -2.48 1.14 10.00
C GLY A 298 -3.37 1.32 8.79
N HIS A 299 -3.08 0.53 7.77
CA HIS A 299 -3.74 0.53 6.47
C HIS A 299 -3.66 -0.85 5.80
N GLY A 300 -4.45 -1.09 4.77
CA GLY A 300 -4.24 -2.20 3.85
C GLY A 300 -2.99 -1.96 3.00
N LEU A 301 -2.36 -3.02 2.52
CA LEU A 301 -1.26 -2.94 1.57
C LEU A 301 -1.36 -4.04 0.50
N GLY A 302 -0.68 -3.86 -0.62
CA GLY A 302 -0.68 -4.81 -1.73
C GLY A 302 0.12 -4.29 -2.91
N LEU A 303 -0.54 -3.97 -4.01
CA LEU A 303 0.07 -3.32 -5.18
C LEU A 303 0.37 -1.83 -4.93
N GLU A 304 -0.27 -1.23 -3.93
CA GLU A 304 0.05 0.10 -3.41
C GLU A 304 0.39 -0.04 -1.93
N ILE A 305 1.25 0.86 -1.44
CA ILE A 305 1.62 0.85 -0.03
C ILE A 305 0.41 1.17 0.86
N HIS A 306 -0.41 2.13 0.46
CA HIS A 306 -1.62 2.49 1.16
C HIS A 306 -2.84 2.04 0.37
N GLU A 307 -3.45 0.94 0.79
CA GLU A 307 -4.72 0.42 0.28
C GLU A 307 -5.81 0.49 1.37
N ARG A 308 -7.04 0.21 0.96
CA ARG A 308 -8.14 -0.02 1.92
C ARG A 308 -8.01 -1.41 2.57
N PRO A 309 -8.52 -1.59 3.82
CA PRO A 309 -9.15 -0.59 4.67
C PRO A 309 -8.12 0.31 5.37
N ARG A 310 -8.53 1.48 5.88
CA ARG A 310 -7.73 2.25 6.83
C ARG A 310 -7.99 1.73 8.25
N ILE A 311 -6.95 1.37 8.98
CA ILE A 311 -7.09 0.95 10.38
C ILE A 311 -7.09 2.19 11.27
N GLY A 312 -8.23 2.86 11.37
CA GLY A 312 -8.36 4.15 12.03
C GLY A 312 -9.74 4.37 12.67
N LYS A 313 -9.84 5.40 13.52
CA LYS A 313 -10.98 5.68 14.44
C LYS A 313 -12.38 5.55 13.83
N LYS A 314 -12.55 5.85 12.54
CA LYS A 314 -13.87 5.99 11.90
C LYS A 314 -14.16 4.89 10.88
N ASP A 315 -13.20 4.03 10.52
CA ASP A 315 -13.39 3.04 9.47
C ASP A 315 -14.16 1.82 10.00
N GLN A 316 -15.39 1.64 9.52
CA GLN A 316 -16.28 0.55 9.89
C GLN A 316 -16.16 -0.66 8.97
N THR A 317 -15.20 -0.67 8.04
CA THR A 317 -14.95 -1.81 7.16
C THR A 317 -14.71 -3.06 8.01
N LYS A 318 -15.48 -4.11 7.73
CA LYS A 318 -15.30 -5.41 8.39
C LYS A 318 -14.11 -6.11 7.78
N LEU A 319 -13.16 -6.50 8.62
CA LEU A 319 -12.04 -7.31 8.19
C LEU A 319 -12.53 -8.68 7.73
N THR A 320 -11.98 -9.17 6.63
CA THR A 320 -12.27 -10.49 6.08
C THR A 320 -11.00 -11.27 5.83
N ALA A 321 -11.07 -12.59 5.86
CA ALA A 321 -9.93 -13.43 5.53
C ALA A 321 -9.36 -13.08 4.15
N GLY A 322 -8.03 -13.04 4.03
CA GLY A 322 -7.31 -12.60 2.83
C GLY A 322 -6.97 -11.11 2.81
N MET A 323 -7.49 -10.28 3.72
CA MET A 323 -7.01 -8.92 3.87
C MET A 323 -5.61 -8.92 4.48
N VAL A 324 -4.72 -8.07 3.94
CA VAL A 324 -3.39 -7.80 4.50
C VAL A 324 -3.35 -6.34 4.92
N ILE A 325 -2.99 -6.11 6.18
CA ILE A 325 -2.99 -4.78 6.81
C ILE A 325 -1.71 -4.55 7.60
N THR A 326 -1.36 -3.30 7.85
CA THR A 326 -0.33 -2.93 8.84
C THR A 326 -0.96 -2.72 10.23
N VAL A 327 -0.18 -2.96 11.28
CA VAL A 327 -0.49 -2.59 12.66
C VAL A 327 0.73 -1.88 13.23
N GLU A 328 0.66 -0.55 13.29
CA GLU A 328 1.81 0.37 13.45
C GLU A 328 1.58 1.48 14.48
N PRO A 329 1.06 1.25 15.67
CA PRO A 329 0.93 2.34 16.63
C PRO A 329 2.28 2.96 16.94
N GLY A 330 2.28 4.28 17.17
CA GLY A 330 3.47 5.03 17.53
C GLY A 330 3.18 6.09 18.59
N ALA A 331 4.20 6.49 19.32
CA ALA A 331 4.15 7.61 20.24
C ALA A 331 5.37 8.51 20.05
N TYR A 332 5.11 9.78 19.81
CA TYR A 332 6.10 10.78 19.40
C TYR A 332 6.13 11.91 20.43
N VAL A 333 7.26 12.01 21.16
CA VAL A 333 7.42 12.95 22.27
C VAL A 333 8.40 14.05 21.85
N ASP A 334 7.88 15.26 21.68
CA ASP A 334 8.66 16.42 21.27
C ASP A 334 9.84 16.66 22.23
N GLY A 335 11.01 17.01 21.68
CA GLY A 335 12.26 17.20 22.43
C GLY A 335 12.82 15.94 23.09
N PHE A 336 12.28 14.75 22.75
CA PHE A 336 12.78 13.50 23.32
C PHE A 336 13.02 12.40 22.26
N GLY A 337 12.02 12.11 21.44
CA GLY A 337 12.08 11.07 20.42
C GLY A 337 10.76 10.31 20.29
N GLY A 338 10.70 9.41 19.33
CA GLY A 338 9.51 8.63 19.01
C GLY A 338 9.80 7.15 18.83
N VAL A 339 8.78 6.35 19.06
CA VAL A 339 8.75 4.91 18.83
C VAL A 339 7.54 4.59 17.97
N ARG A 340 7.75 3.82 16.88
CA ARG A 340 6.73 3.11 16.12
C ARG A 340 7.17 1.65 16.00
N ILE A 341 6.26 0.74 16.21
CA ILE A 341 6.49 -0.70 16.02
C ILE A 341 5.39 -1.20 15.11
N GLU A 342 5.78 -1.83 14.02
CA GLU A 342 4.89 -2.18 12.94
C GLU A 342 5.12 -3.57 12.40
N ASP A 343 4.04 -4.29 12.15
CA ASP A 343 4.04 -5.52 11.40
C ASP A 343 3.00 -5.50 10.28
N THR A 344 3.33 -6.17 9.18
CA THR A 344 2.36 -6.60 8.17
C THR A 344 1.63 -7.84 8.67
N VAL A 345 0.29 -7.82 8.66
CA VAL A 345 -0.59 -8.84 9.26
C VAL A 345 -1.61 -9.33 8.24
N LEU A 346 -1.71 -10.64 8.05
CA LEU A 346 -2.74 -11.30 7.25
C LEU A 346 -3.94 -11.66 8.13
N VAL A 347 -5.13 -11.24 7.74
CA VAL A 347 -6.38 -11.73 8.34
C VAL A 347 -6.65 -13.15 7.84
N THR A 348 -6.74 -14.11 8.76
CA THR A 348 -7.03 -15.53 8.46
C THR A 348 -8.50 -15.86 8.72
N ALA A 349 -8.91 -17.09 8.45
CA ALA A 349 -10.29 -17.53 8.70
C ALA A 349 -10.70 -17.44 10.20
N ASN A 350 -9.73 -17.64 11.13
CA ASN A 350 -10.01 -17.75 12.56
C ASN A 350 -9.30 -16.68 13.43
N GLY A 351 -8.56 -15.76 12.81
CA GLY A 351 -7.78 -14.75 13.54
C GLY A 351 -6.87 -13.98 12.59
N CYS A 352 -5.58 -13.93 12.92
CA CYS A 352 -4.57 -13.31 12.05
C CYS A 352 -3.23 -14.05 12.12
N GLU A 353 -2.38 -13.73 11.16
CA GLU A 353 -1.00 -14.18 11.07
C GLU A 353 -0.09 -12.98 10.88
N VAL A 354 0.93 -12.84 11.71
CA VAL A 354 1.98 -11.83 11.52
C VAL A 354 2.93 -12.32 10.44
N LEU A 355 3.04 -11.57 9.33
CA LEU A 355 3.91 -11.91 8.21
C LEU A 355 5.36 -11.46 8.44
N THR A 356 5.56 -10.40 9.25
CA THR A 356 6.87 -9.80 9.53
C THR A 356 7.67 -10.69 10.49
N PRO A 357 8.77 -11.34 10.04
CA PRO A 357 9.55 -12.26 10.90
C PRO A 357 10.56 -11.52 11.78
N THR A 358 10.84 -10.24 11.53
CA THR A 358 11.82 -9.44 12.28
C THR A 358 11.37 -9.29 13.73
N THR A 359 12.29 -9.59 14.68
CA THR A 359 11.99 -9.49 16.12
C THR A 359 11.51 -8.08 16.51
N LYS A 360 10.65 -8.06 17.53
CA LYS A 360 10.23 -6.83 18.24
C LYS A 360 10.95 -6.68 19.59
N GLU A 361 11.99 -7.45 19.83
CA GLU A 361 12.86 -7.19 20.97
C GLU A 361 13.60 -5.87 20.77
N PHE A 362 13.74 -5.10 21.86
CA PHE A 362 14.40 -3.81 21.79
C PHE A 362 15.90 -4.01 21.56
N ILE A 363 16.34 -3.77 20.33
CA ILE A 363 17.73 -3.96 19.92
C ILE A 363 18.59 -2.82 20.50
N HIS A 364 19.71 -3.20 21.10
CA HIS A 364 20.77 -2.29 21.56
C HIS A 364 21.98 -2.45 20.66
N LEU A 365 22.52 -1.34 20.17
CA LEU A 365 23.69 -1.27 19.28
C LEU A 365 24.87 -0.58 19.96
#